data_32d0ecf6796bb780d92f9ad9e106d2e0
#
_entry.id   32d0ecf6796bb780d92f9ad9e106d2e0
#
_cell.length_a   1.000
_cell.length_b   1.000
_cell.length_c   1.000
_cell.angle_alpha   90.00
_cell.angle_beta   90.00
_cell.angle_gamma   90.00
#
_symmetry.space_group_name_H-M   'P 1'
#
loop_
_entity.id
_entity.type
_entity.pdbx_description
1 polymer ?
#
loop_
_entity_poly.entity_id
_entity_poly.type
_entity_poly.pdbx_seq_one_letter_code
_entity_poly.pdbx_strand_id
1 'polypeptide(L)'
;DALSIHLNPLQEALQPEGDPAFRNVSQAIEILKDTLPIPIIVKEVGFGLSSGVIRRLGKMGIKWIDVAGAGGTSWSRIEAKRITDSYRKRLAAEFFEWGIPTVSALLEAVKIKGINVIASGGIETGLQFAKAIALGATLGGGAALFVRTWYAQGAEGLAETVNLFGDTLRHAMFCTGCKTLGTFRGNSEIIKNNSNLSNVK
;
A
#
# COMPACT_ATOMS: atom_id res chain seq x y z
N ASP A 1 -11.76 6.67 14.62
CA ASP A 1 -11.80 5.36 14.01
C ASP A 1 -10.45 4.63 14.03
N ALA A 2 -9.33 5.21 13.52
CA ALA A 2 -7.99 4.65 13.60
C ALA A 2 -6.91 5.75 13.47
N LEU A 3 -5.71 5.51 13.99
CA LEU A 3 -4.55 6.35 13.75
C LEU A 3 -3.63 5.67 12.73
N SER A 4 -3.27 6.40 11.65
CA SER A 4 -2.32 5.92 10.65
C SER A 4 -0.95 6.53 10.89
N ILE A 5 0.06 5.66 11.04
CA ILE A 5 1.47 6.03 11.21
C ILE A 5 2.23 5.59 9.97
N HIS A 6 2.89 6.54 9.29
CA HIS A 6 3.70 6.19 8.12
C HIS A 6 5.17 6.01 8.48
N LEU A 7 5.80 5.04 7.82
CA LEU A 7 7.22 4.74 7.94
C LEU A 7 7.86 4.93 6.56
N ASN A 8 8.52 6.06 6.34
CA ASN A 8 9.11 6.42 5.04
C ASN A 8 10.53 7.00 5.16
N PRO A 9 11.50 6.21 5.62
CA PRO A 9 12.86 6.70 5.89
C PRO A 9 13.52 7.34 4.67
N LEU A 10 13.22 6.87 3.45
CA LEU A 10 13.81 7.44 2.25
C LEU A 10 13.30 8.86 1.97
N GLN A 11 12.00 9.09 2.10
CA GLN A 11 11.45 10.44 1.91
C GLN A 11 12.03 11.40 2.96
N GLU A 12 12.06 11.00 4.24
CA GLU A 12 12.63 11.79 5.31
C GLU A 12 14.13 12.12 5.06
N ALA A 13 14.88 11.18 4.49
CA ALA A 13 16.28 11.43 4.16
C ALA A 13 16.47 12.36 2.95
N LEU A 14 15.52 12.40 2.02
CA LEU A 14 15.63 13.19 0.80
C LEU A 14 15.05 14.60 0.94
N GLN A 15 13.94 14.77 1.65
CA GLN A 15 13.29 16.07 1.78
C GLN A 15 14.14 17.05 2.61
N PRO A 16 14.15 18.37 2.27
CA PRO A 16 14.98 19.34 2.97
C PRO A 16 14.66 19.48 4.45
N GLU A 17 13.40 19.38 4.82
CA GLU A 17 12.83 19.49 6.16
C GLU A 17 12.69 18.15 6.90
N GLY A 18 13.19 17.05 6.33
CA GLY A 18 13.02 15.71 6.86
C GLY A 18 13.80 15.42 8.13
N ASP A 19 13.25 14.54 8.94
CA ASP A 19 13.90 14.01 10.15
C ASP A 19 14.20 12.51 10.00
N PRO A 20 15.45 12.14 9.66
CA PRO A 20 15.84 10.74 9.52
C PRO A 20 16.03 10.01 10.86
N ALA A 21 15.64 10.60 12.00
CA ALA A 21 15.80 10.03 13.33
C ALA A 21 14.82 8.88 13.63
N PHE A 22 14.96 7.74 12.95
CA PHE A 22 14.11 6.57 13.11
C PHE A 22 14.44 5.67 14.32
N ARG A 23 15.43 6.05 15.16
CA ARG A 23 15.95 5.18 16.23
C ARG A 23 14.89 4.71 17.23
N ASN A 24 13.93 5.56 17.60
CA ASN A 24 12.94 5.28 18.65
C ASN A 24 11.54 5.05 18.10
N VAL A 25 11.34 4.98 16.79
CA VAL A 25 10.03 4.86 16.17
C VAL A 25 9.28 3.59 16.63
N SER A 26 9.97 2.46 16.78
CA SER A 26 9.34 1.23 17.28
C SER A 26 8.78 1.42 18.69
N GLN A 27 9.53 2.03 19.60
CA GLN A 27 9.09 2.31 20.97
C GLN A 27 7.91 3.29 20.99
N ALA A 28 7.95 4.33 20.15
CA ALA A 28 6.84 5.29 20.04
C ALA A 28 5.54 4.59 19.55
N ILE A 29 5.64 3.68 18.57
CA ILE A 29 4.50 2.90 18.09
C ILE A 29 3.94 2.01 19.20
N GLU A 30 4.77 1.36 20.02
CA GLU A 30 4.32 0.55 21.15
C GLU A 30 3.56 1.40 22.17
N ILE A 31 4.13 2.54 22.56
CA ILE A 31 3.46 3.47 23.51
C ILE A 31 2.09 3.91 22.96
N LEU A 32 2.03 4.34 21.69
CA LEU A 32 0.77 4.78 21.08
C LEU A 32 -0.25 3.64 21.03
N LYS A 33 0.17 2.43 20.67
CA LYS A 33 -0.70 1.26 20.63
C LYS A 33 -1.30 0.94 22.01
N ASP A 34 -0.52 1.09 23.07
CA ASP A 34 -0.95 0.75 24.43
C ASP A 34 -1.76 1.87 25.10
N THR A 35 -1.63 3.11 24.63
CA THR A 35 -2.33 4.27 25.24
C THR A 35 -3.58 4.71 24.47
N LEU A 36 -3.66 4.46 23.17
CA LEU A 36 -4.80 4.91 22.37
C LEU A 36 -5.92 3.87 22.35
N PRO A 37 -7.20 4.29 22.52
CA PRO A 37 -8.35 3.39 22.47
C PRO A 37 -8.80 3.04 21.04
N ILE A 38 -7.99 3.41 20.04
CA ILE A 38 -8.29 3.20 18.62
C ILE A 38 -7.19 2.37 17.94
N PRO A 39 -7.51 1.63 16.88
CA PRO A 39 -6.51 0.85 16.15
C PRO A 39 -5.38 1.72 15.56
N ILE A 40 -4.18 1.17 15.57
CA ILE A 40 -3.03 1.74 14.84
C ILE A 40 -2.89 1.02 13.50
N ILE A 41 -2.82 1.80 12.42
CA ILE A 41 -2.46 1.33 11.07
C ILE A 41 -1.03 1.79 10.81
N VAL A 42 -0.09 0.86 10.63
CA VAL A 42 1.26 1.22 10.19
C VAL A 42 1.37 1.05 8.68
N LYS A 43 1.89 2.07 8.00
CA LYS A 43 1.93 2.13 6.54
C LYS A 43 3.27 2.63 6.01
N GLU A 44 3.55 2.28 4.78
CA GLU A 44 4.52 2.97 3.93
C GLU A 44 3.80 3.99 3.03
N VAL A 45 4.50 4.70 2.18
CA VAL A 45 3.94 5.80 1.37
C VAL A 45 4.16 5.64 -0.14
N GLY A 46 4.70 4.50 -0.59
CA GLY A 46 4.93 4.23 -2.00
C GLY A 46 6.23 3.48 -2.31
N PHE A 47 6.96 3.03 -1.27
CA PHE A 47 8.16 2.21 -1.42
C PHE A 47 7.98 0.77 -0.90
N GLY A 48 6.87 0.49 -0.22
CA GLY A 48 6.52 -0.84 0.27
C GLY A 48 7.22 -1.24 1.58
N LEU A 49 6.49 -1.95 2.44
CA LEU A 49 7.02 -2.53 3.66
C LEU A 49 7.61 -3.93 3.38
N SER A 50 8.83 -4.17 3.85
CA SER A 50 9.41 -5.51 3.75
C SER A 50 8.74 -6.49 4.72
N SER A 51 8.76 -7.78 4.37
CA SER A 51 8.22 -8.84 5.23
C SER A 51 8.89 -8.90 6.62
N GLY A 52 10.16 -8.50 6.72
CA GLY A 52 10.87 -8.39 7.98
C GLY A 52 10.29 -7.31 8.90
N VAL A 53 10.01 -6.12 8.34
CA VAL A 53 9.37 -5.02 9.07
C VAL A 53 7.95 -5.42 9.48
N ILE A 54 7.16 -6.00 8.58
CA ILE A 54 5.79 -6.42 8.86
C ILE A 54 5.75 -7.47 9.99
N ARG A 55 6.64 -8.48 9.96
CA ARG A 55 6.75 -9.46 11.04
C ARG A 55 7.10 -8.82 12.38
N ARG A 56 8.02 -7.84 12.40
CA ARG A 56 8.38 -7.10 13.60
C ARG A 56 7.19 -6.33 14.16
N LEU A 57 6.46 -5.60 13.33
CA LEU A 57 5.25 -4.87 13.72
C LEU A 57 4.17 -5.82 14.27
N GLY A 58 3.98 -6.97 13.63
CA GLY A 58 3.04 -8.00 14.11
C GLY A 58 3.42 -8.55 15.50
N LYS A 59 4.72 -8.77 15.76
CA LYS A 59 5.21 -9.16 17.11
C LYS A 59 4.97 -8.08 18.16
N MET A 60 4.98 -6.82 17.78
CA MET A 60 4.63 -5.68 18.64
C MET A 60 3.10 -5.55 18.86
N GLY A 61 2.29 -6.39 18.23
CA GLY A 61 0.83 -6.39 18.37
C GLY A 61 0.09 -5.49 17.38
N ILE A 62 0.77 -4.91 16.41
CA ILE A 62 0.11 -4.16 15.34
C ILE A 62 -0.70 -5.13 14.47
N LYS A 63 -1.98 -4.81 14.28
CA LYS A 63 -2.94 -5.66 13.55
C LYS A 63 -3.24 -5.17 12.14
N TRP A 64 -2.96 -3.92 11.83
CA TRP A 64 -3.27 -3.31 10.54
C TRP A 64 -2.02 -2.77 9.89
N ILE A 65 -1.74 -3.26 8.69
CA ILE A 65 -0.57 -2.88 7.88
C ILE A 65 -1.05 -2.46 6.50
N ASP A 66 -0.68 -1.26 6.06
CA ASP A 66 -0.81 -0.85 4.67
C ASP A 66 0.56 -0.95 3.99
N VAL A 67 0.66 -1.84 3.03
CA VAL A 67 1.94 -2.11 2.36
C VAL A 67 2.44 -0.94 1.53
N ALA A 68 1.56 -0.12 1.00
CA ALA A 68 1.85 1.08 0.20
C ALA A 68 3.06 0.89 -0.72
N GLY A 69 2.97 -0.12 -1.61
CA GLY A 69 4.08 -0.57 -2.43
C GLY A 69 4.44 0.37 -3.58
N ALA A 70 5.56 0.09 -4.22
CA ALA A 70 5.98 0.79 -5.44
C ALA A 70 5.05 0.41 -6.61
N GLY A 71 4.54 1.43 -7.30
CA GLY A 71 3.58 1.27 -8.42
C GLY A 71 2.71 2.50 -8.64
N GLY A 72 2.70 3.43 -7.69
CA GLY A 72 1.97 4.70 -7.77
C GLY A 72 2.92 5.91 -7.73
N THR A 73 2.60 6.89 -6.89
CA THR A 73 3.42 8.08 -6.69
C THR A 73 4.78 7.70 -6.10
N SER A 74 5.86 8.06 -6.78
CA SER A 74 7.22 7.95 -6.26
C SER A 74 7.59 9.23 -5.51
N TRP A 75 7.72 9.14 -4.20
CA TRP A 75 8.06 10.31 -3.38
C TRP A 75 9.50 10.76 -3.60
N SER A 76 10.44 9.88 -3.96
CA SER A 76 11.79 10.30 -4.37
C SER A 76 11.76 11.21 -5.60
N ARG A 77 10.87 10.93 -6.57
CA ARG A 77 10.66 11.80 -7.75
C ARG A 77 10.01 13.14 -7.39
N ILE A 78 9.09 13.12 -6.41
CA ILE A 78 8.45 14.36 -5.92
C ILE A 78 9.48 15.23 -5.19
N GLU A 79 10.24 14.66 -4.26
CA GLU A 79 11.26 15.40 -3.52
C GLU A 79 12.37 15.92 -4.45
N ALA A 80 12.80 15.15 -5.44
CA ALA A 80 13.78 15.61 -6.43
C ALA A 80 13.33 16.87 -7.19
N LYS A 81 12.02 17.11 -7.35
CA LYS A 81 11.50 18.34 -7.97
C LYS A 81 11.55 19.55 -7.02
N ARG A 82 11.52 19.32 -5.70
CA ARG A 82 11.59 20.36 -4.67
C ARG A 82 13.02 20.76 -4.33
N ILE A 83 13.99 19.84 -4.52
CA ILE A 83 15.39 20.07 -4.24
C ILE A 83 15.98 21.02 -5.27
N THR A 84 16.62 22.11 -4.79
CA THR A 84 17.33 23.09 -5.63
C THR A 84 18.81 22.73 -5.83
N ASP A 85 19.42 22.10 -4.82
CA ASP A 85 20.83 21.67 -4.88
C ASP A 85 21.04 20.54 -5.89
N SER A 86 21.98 20.73 -6.81
CA SER A 86 22.22 19.82 -7.92
C SER A 86 22.76 18.45 -7.50
N TYR A 87 23.57 18.40 -6.44
CA TYR A 87 24.09 17.13 -5.91
C TYR A 87 22.98 16.32 -5.24
N ARG A 88 22.21 16.95 -4.34
CA ARG A 88 21.08 16.30 -3.67
C ARG A 88 20.02 15.85 -4.68
N LYS A 89 19.78 16.63 -5.74
CA LYS A 89 18.85 16.22 -6.80
C LYS A 89 19.32 14.96 -7.54
N ARG A 90 20.61 14.84 -7.84
CA ARG A 90 21.19 13.63 -8.43
C ARG A 90 21.11 12.45 -7.46
N LEU A 91 21.41 12.68 -6.18
CA LEU A 91 21.27 11.66 -5.13
C LEU A 91 19.83 11.14 -5.07
N ALA A 92 18.82 12.00 -5.07
CA ALA A 92 17.42 11.59 -5.10
C ALA A 92 17.07 10.76 -6.35
N ALA A 93 17.72 11.05 -7.50
CA ALA A 93 17.49 10.33 -8.73
C ALA A 93 17.95 8.86 -8.69
N GLU A 94 18.98 8.53 -7.92
CA GLU A 94 19.43 7.15 -7.70
C GLU A 94 18.33 6.26 -7.08
N PHE A 95 17.35 6.86 -6.40
CA PHE A 95 16.25 6.17 -5.73
C PHE A 95 14.92 6.21 -6.50
N PHE A 96 14.92 6.58 -7.78
CA PHE A 96 13.67 6.67 -8.55
C PHE A 96 12.97 5.33 -8.76
N GLU A 97 13.74 4.26 -8.83
CA GLU A 97 13.25 2.89 -8.96
C GLU A 97 13.31 2.10 -7.64
N TRP A 98 13.62 2.79 -6.54
CA TRP A 98 13.65 2.16 -5.22
C TRP A 98 12.25 1.78 -4.76
N GLY A 99 12.13 0.57 -4.17
CA GLY A 99 10.91 0.13 -3.52
C GLY A 99 10.57 -1.31 -3.82
N ILE A 100 9.62 -1.83 -3.04
CA ILE A 100 9.05 -3.17 -3.21
C ILE A 100 7.74 -3.00 -3.97
N PRO A 101 7.57 -3.61 -5.16
CA PRO A 101 6.33 -3.55 -5.90
C PRO A 101 5.12 -3.96 -5.06
N THR A 102 3.99 -3.28 -5.23
CA THR A 102 2.77 -3.48 -4.44
C THR A 102 2.35 -4.95 -4.36
N VAL A 103 2.33 -5.66 -5.50
CA VAL A 103 1.97 -7.08 -5.54
C VAL A 103 2.95 -7.93 -4.72
N SER A 104 4.25 -7.68 -4.86
CA SER A 104 5.29 -8.39 -4.11
C SER A 104 5.16 -8.17 -2.60
N ALA A 105 4.98 -6.90 -2.19
CA ALA A 105 4.78 -6.55 -0.78
C ALA A 105 3.51 -7.19 -0.21
N LEU A 106 2.40 -7.17 -0.97
CA LEU A 106 1.14 -7.80 -0.60
C LEU A 106 1.30 -9.31 -0.40
N LEU A 107 1.86 -10.02 -1.38
CA LEU A 107 2.04 -11.48 -1.33
C LEU A 107 2.89 -11.92 -0.14
N GLU A 108 3.88 -11.13 0.27
CA GLU A 108 4.66 -11.41 1.47
C GLU A 108 3.89 -11.06 2.76
N ALA A 109 3.14 -9.98 2.76
CA ALA A 109 2.38 -9.55 3.92
C ALA A 109 1.26 -10.53 4.30
N VAL A 110 0.50 -11.04 3.33
CA VAL A 110 -0.63 -11.96 3.57
C VAL A 110 -0.21 -13.32 4.13
N LYS A 111 1.07 -13.71 4.00
CA LYS A 111 1.60 -14.92 4.63
C LYS A 111 1.76 -14.79 6.15
N ILE A 112 1.71 -13.56 6.69
CA ILE A 112 1.96 -13.29 8.09
C ILE A 112 0.62 -13.34 8.84
N LYS A 113 0.45 -14.37 9.68
CA LYS A 113 -0.79 -14.61 10.43
C LYS A 113 -1.09 -13.49 11.43
N GLY A 114 -2.37 -13.21 11.63
CA GLY A 114 -2.86 -12.26 12.63
C GLY A 114 -2.74 -10.79 12.23
N ILE A 115 -2.44 -10.51 10.96
CA ILE A 115 -2.35 -9.16 10.40
C ILE A 115 -3.46 -8.98 9.34
N ASN A 116 -4.12 -7.84 9.38
CA ASN A 116 -4.99 -7.35 8.33
C ASN A 116 -4.16 -6.50 7.37
N VAL A 117 -4.15 -6.87 6.10
CA VAL A 117 -3.34 -6.19 5.10
C VAL A 117 -4.20 -5.25 4.27
N ILE A 118 -3.78 -3.99 4.20
CA ILE A 118 -4.29 -3.00 3.27
C ILE A 118 -3.33 -2.99 2.08
N ALA A 119 -3.86 -3.18 0.87
CA ALA A 119 -3.09 -3.05 -0.35
C ALA A 119 -3.27 -1.65 -0.93
N SER A 120 -2.19 -0.89 -0.95
CA SER A 120 -2.13 0.40 -1.65
C SER A 120 -0.80 0.57 -2.38
N GLY A 121 -0.71 1.63 -3.20
CA GLY A 121 0.44 1.89 -4.08
C GLY A 121 0.14 1.51 -5.53
N GLY A 122 -0.34 2.48 -6.33
CA GLY A 122 -0.61 2.31 -7.75
C GLY A 122 -1.91 1.57 -8.11
N ILE A 123 -2.84 1.43 -7.18
CA ILE A 123 -4.18 0.92 -7.49
C ILE A 123 -5.00 2.06 -8.10
N GLU A 124 -5.24 1.99 -9.39
CA GLU A 124 -5.94 3.02 -10.16
C GLU A 124 -7.24 2.52 -10.82
N THR A 125 -7.53 1.22 -10.76
CA THR A 125 -8.76 0.66 -11.34
C THR A 125 -9.44 -0.29 -10.39
N GLY A 126 -10.78 -0.43 -10.52
CA GLY A 126 -11.56 -1.40 -9.76
C GLY A 126 -11.09 -2.85 -9.97
N LEU A 127 -10.55 -3.19 -11.16
CA LEU A 127 -10.02 -4.53 -11.41
C LEU A 127 -8.70 -4.78 -10.67
N GLN A 128 -7.81 -3.78 -10.58
CA GLN A 128 -6.60 -3.88 -9.76
C GLN A 128 -6.96 -4.03 -8.28
N PHE A 129 -7.95 -3.28 -7.81
CA PHE A 129 -8.51 -3.42 -6.47
C PHE A 129 -9.05 -4.84 -6.23
N ALA A 130 -9.91 -5.36 -7.11
CA ALA A 130 -10.44 -6.72 -7.00
C ALA A 130 -9.31 -7.77 -6.99
N LYS A 131 -8.28 -7.63 -7.82
CA LYS A 131 -7.09 -8.49 -7.81
C LYS A 131 -6.35 -8.44 -6.47
N ALA A 132 -6.20 -7.27 -5.86
CA ALA A 132 -5.56 -7.14 -4.55
C ALA A 132 -6.34 -7.87 -3.45
N ILE A 133 -7.68 -7.77 -3.46
CA ILE A 133 -8.55 -8.54 -2.54
C ILE A 133 -8.42 -10.05 -2.80
N ALA A 134 -8.47 -10.48 -4.06
CA ALA A 134 -8.28 -11.88 -4.43
C ALA A 134 -6.94 -12.44 -3.93
N LEU A 135 -5.87 -11.64 -3.98
CA LEU A 135 -4.54 -11.99 -3.47
C LEU A 135 -4.47 -12.03 -1.93
N GLY A 136 -5.52 -11.65 -1.22
CA GLY A 136 -5.61 -11.78 0.23
C GLY A 136 -5.64 -10.46 1.01
N ALA A 137 -5.62 -9.30 0.35
CA ALA A 137 -5.78 -8.03 1.03
C ALA A 137 -7.13 -7.98 1.77
N THR A 138 -7.13 -7.41 2.97
CA THR A 138 -8.35 -7.15 3.75
C THR A 138 -9.07 -5.91 3.21
N LEU A 139 -8.31 -4.91 2.83
CA LEU A 139 -8.78 -3.66 2.23
C LEU A 139 -7.86 -3.26 1.08
N GLY A 140 -8.35 -2.41 0.20
CA GLY A 140 -7.54 -1.72 -0.79
C GLY A 140 -7.61 -0.21 -0.61
N GLY A 141 -6.56 0.48 -1.02
CA GLY A 141 -6.44 1.92 -0.92
C GLY A 141 -5.83 2.54 -2.17
N GLY A 142 -6.22 3.77 -2.44
CA GLY A 142 -5.67 4.60 -3.49
C GLY A 142 -5.63 6.05 -3.03
N ALA A 143 -4.69 6.83 -3.55
CA ALA A 143 -4.64 8.25 -3.25
C ALA A 143 -4.73 9.09 -4.54
N ALA A 144 -3.78 8.95 -5.44
CA ALA A 144 -3.66 9.82 -6.61
C ALA A 144 -4.92 9.83 -7.51
N LEU A 145 -5.54 8.67 -7.73
CA LEU A 145 -6.79 8.58 -8.50
C LEU A 145 -7.90 9.41 -7.84
N PHE A 146 -8.16 9.16 -6.57
CA PHE A 146 -9.27 9.82 -5.86
C PHE A 146 -9.05 11.34 -5.74
N VAL A 147 -7.81 11.77 -5.50
CA VAL A 147 -7.45 13.19 -5.48
C VAL A 147 -7.67 13.83 -6.86
N ARG A 148 -7.18 13.21 -7.94
CA ARG A 148 -7.40 13.70 -9.31
C ARG A 148 -8.88 13.78 -9.66
N THR A 149 -9.66 12.74 -9.32
CA THR A 149 -11.10 12.71 -9.56
C THR A 149 -11.83 13.83 -8.79
N TRP A 150 -11.47 14.02 -7.52
CA TRP A 150 -12.04 15.10 -6.72
C TRP A 150 -11.79 16.47 -7.35
N TYR A 151 -10.54 16.76 -7.77
CA TYR A 151 -10.23 18.04 -8.41
C TYR A 151 -10.90 18.25 -9.76
N ALA A 152 -11.10 17.17 -10.54
CA ALA A 152 -11.69 17.26 -11.87
C ALA A 152 -13.23 17.25 -11.86
N GLN A 153 -13.86 16.52 -10.93
CA GLN A 153 -15.27 16.17 -10.99
C GLN A 153 -16.02 16.38 -9.66
N GLY A 154 -15.33 16.83 -8.60
CA GLY A 154 -15.92 17.06 -7.29
C GLY A 154 -16.41 15.80 -6.57
N ALA A 155 -17.33 16.00 -5.63
CA ALA A 155 -17.87 14.94 -4.79
C ALA A 155 -18.63 13.85 -5.57
N GLU A 156 -19.38 14.26 -6.60
CA GLU A 156 -20.16 13.35 -7.42
C GLU A 156 -19.27 12.38 -8.20
N GLY A 157 -18.24 12.88 -8.89
CA GLY A 157 -17.27 12.06 -9.60
C GLY A 157 -16.46 11.14 -8.67
N LEU A 158 -16.16 11.61 -7.46
CA LEU A 158 -15.52 10.77 -6.44
C LEU A 158 -16.44 9.62 -6.02
N ALA A 159 -17.72 9.91 -5.75
CA ALA A 159 -18.71 8.89 -5.38
C ALA A 159 -18.91 7.86 -6.52
N GLU A 160 -19.00 8.32 -7.76
CA GLU A 160 -19.08 7.45 -8.94
C GLU A 160 -17.86 6.53 -9.05
N THR A 161 -16.65 7.08 -8.84
CA THR A 161 -15.40 6.29 -8.86
C THR A 161 -15.41 5.22 -7.77
N VAL A 162 -15.83 5.53 -6.55
CA VAL A 162 -15.94 4.56 -5.45
C VAL A 162 -16.96 3.46 -5.80
N ASN A 163 -18.13 3.84 -6.35
CA ASN A 163 -19.13 2.89 -6.78
C ASN A 163 -18.60 1.97 -7.89
N LEU A 164 -17.88 2.51 -8.87
CA LEU A 164 -17.25 1.73 -9.94
C LEU A 164 -16.28 0.67 -9.38
N PHE A 165 -15.50 1.00 -8.36
CA PHE A 165 -14.63 0.02 -7.69
C PHE A 165 -15.44 -1.11 -7.03
N GLY A 166 -16.52 -0.75 -6.32
CA GLY A 166 -17.41 -1.72 -5.70
C GLY A 166 -18.09 -2.63 -6.73
N ASP A 167 -18.61 -2.06 -7.81
CA ASP A 167 -19.26 -2.82 -8.87
C ASP A 167 -18.28 -3.72 -9.63
N THR A 168 -17.08 -3.23 -9.92
CA THR A 168 -16.02 -4.04 -10.52
C THR A 168 -15.68 -5.25 -9.65
N LEU A 169 -15.57 -5.05 -8.32
CA LEU A 169 -15.36 -6.17 -7.39
C LEU A 169 -16.51 -7.18 -7.42
N ARG A 170 -17.77 -6.73 -7.41
CA ARG A 170 -18.94 -7.59 -7.50
C ARG A 170 -18.95 -8.41 -8.81
N HIS A 171 -18.62 -7.77 -9.93
CA HIS A 171 -18.50 -8.44 -11.23
C HIS A 171 -17.36 -9.47 -11.24
N ALA A 172 -16.20 -9.15 -10.67
CA ALA A 172 -15.09 -10.09 -10.55
C ALA A 172 -15.49 -11.31 -9.70
N MET A 173 -16.19 -11.10 -8.59
CA MET A 173 -16.72 -12.17 -7.74
C MET A 173 -17.74 -13.02 -8.50
N PHE A 174 -18.65 -12.40 -9.27
CA PHE A 174 -19.63 -13.11 -10.09
C PHE A 174 -18.94 -13.98 -11.16
N CYS A 175 -18.00 -13.42 -11.92
CA CYS A 175 -17.26 -14.13 -12.97
C CYS A 175 -16.44 -15.32 -12.44
N THR A 176 -16.04 -15.27 -11.16
CA THR A 176 -15.26 -16.33 -10.50
C THR A 176 -16.11 -17.28 -9.65
N GLY A 177 -17.44 -17.12 -9.64
CA GLY A 177 -18.37 -17.93 -8.86
C GLY A 177 -18.30 -17.72 -7.35
N CYS A 178 -17.63 -16.64 -6.88
CA CYS A 178 -17.49 -16.35 -5.46
C CYS A 178 -18.69 -15.57 -4.93
N LYS A 179 -19.48 -16.16 -4.04
CA LYS A 179 -20.70 -15.54 -3.49
C LYS A 179 -20.41 -14.51 -2.39
N THR A 180 -19.27 -14.59 -1.72
CA THR A 180 -18.92 -13.71 -0.59
C THR A 180 -17.48 -13.25 -0.71
N LEU A 181 -17.12 -12.14 -0.06
CA LEU A 181 -15.73 -11.70 0.08
C LEU A 181 -14.85 -12.74 0.75
N GLY A 182 -15.41 -13.51 1.69
CA GLY A 182 -14.68 -14.60 2.36
C GLY A 182 -14.26 -15.71 1.42
N THR A 183 -15.08 -16.03 0.41
CA THR A 183 -14.75 -17.04 -0.63
C THR A 183 -13.89 -16.48 -1.76
N PHE A 184 -13.82 -15.17 -1.92
CA PHE A 184 -13.03 -14.51 -2.95
C PHE A 184 -11.61 -14.16 -2.47
N ARG A 185 -11.49 -13.66 -1.21
CA ARG A 185 -10.24 -13.19 -0.64
C ARG A 185 -9.26 -14.33 -0.38
N GLY A 186 -8.05 -14.21 -0.95
CA GLY A 186 -7.00 -15.21 -0.78
C GLY A 186 -7.29 -16.56 -1.45
N ASN A 187 -8.22 -16.59 -2.39
CA ASN A 187 -8.59 -17.82 -3.09
C ASN A 187 -7.58 -18.12 -4.21
N SER A 188 -6.71 -19.09 -3.97
CA SER A 188 -5.66 -19.49 -4.92
C SER A 188 -6.21 -20.11 -6.22
N GLU A 189 -7.44 -20.63 -6.22
CA GLU A 189 -8.04 -21.25 -7.41
C GLU A 189 -8.42 -20.25 -8.50
N ILE A 190 -8.74 -19.00 -8.11
CA ILE A 190 -9.07 -17.92 -9.05
C ILE A 190 -7.84 -17.11 -9.47
N ILE A 191 -6.67 -17.36 -8.86
CA ILE A 191 -5.43 -16.66 -9.17
C ILE A 191 -4.61 -17.51 -10.11
N LYS A 192 -4.46 -17.05 -11.36
CA LYS A 192 -3.58 -17.71 -12.32
C LYS A 192 -2.12 -17.48 -11.90
N ASN A 193 -1.47 -18.53 -11.40
CA ASN A 193 -0.04 -18.50 -11.14
C ASN A 193 0.74 -18.49 -12.46
N ASN A 194 1.37 -17.38 -12.77
CA ASN A 194 2.24 -17.24 -13.93
C ASN A 194 3.64 -17.87 -13.73
N SER A 195 3.77 -18.91 -12.92
CA SER A 195 5.02 -19.65 -12.78
C SER A 195 5.55 -20.26 -14.09
N ASN A 196 4.72 -20.27 -15.15
CA ASN A 196 5.06 -20.80 -16.47
C ASN A 196 5.37 -19.73 -17.54
N LEU A 197 5.45 -18.44 -17.20
CA LEU A 197 5.81 -17.40 -18.18
C LEU A 197 7.31 -17.29 -18.46
N SER A 198 8.16 -18.08 -17.80
CA SER A 198 9.59 -18.18 -18.13
C SER A 198 9.88 -18.92 -19.45
N ASN A 199 8.87 -19.50 -20.11
CA ASN A 199 9.04 -20.31 -21.33
C ASN A 199 8.40 -19.71 -22.60
N VAL A 200 7.98 -18.45 -22.59
CA VAL A 200 7.60 -17.76 -23.84
C VAL A 200 8.76 -16.88 -24.24
N LYS A 201 9.57 -17.40 -25.16
CA LYS A 201 10.59 -16.65 -25.91
C LYS A 201 9.92 -15.73 -26.92
#